data_6749028c7217904a3f76d996c56bdcab
#
_entry.id   6749028c7217904a3f76d996c56bdcab
#
_cell.length_a   1.000
_cell.length_b   1.000
_cell.length_c   1.000
_cell.angle_alpha   90.00
_cell.angle_beta   90.00
_cell.angle_gamma   90.00
#
_symmetry.space_group_name_H-M   'P 1'
#
loop_
_entity.id
_entity.type
_entity.pdbx_description
1 polymer ?
#
loop_
_entity_poly.entity_id
_entity_poly.type
_entity_poly.pdbx_seq_one_letter_code
_entity_poly.pdbx_strand_id
1 'polypeptide(L)'
;ANASTTFSHYTTKGTIISGQGANRAGVVVSAITTPTYAPIWDPENPQQFYNNFYGANLTSPRENMARTDYNQDVTDRLLLSGGLTFYLAKDLTFKSTVSMDRRWVHSSSFLDPIRTSYGRTQHGTASDTRSDDMRMIYDNILTWNKSFDRHSLEVMAGTSATTSVWEQLSGSRSYFSSTNNNAIPNLNGGNNGGVRGQSYGKSEWSIMSYLARVSYNYDSKYLVTANF
;
A
#
# COMPACT_ATOMS: atom_id res chain seq x y z
N ALA A 1 -16.62 -26.79 -10.15
CA ALA A 1 -15.75 -25.66 -10.42
C ALA A 1 -16.28 -24.42 -9.71
N ASN A 2 -15.42 -23.56 -9.23
CA ASN A 2 -15.74 -22.24 -8.69
C ASN A 2 -14.74 -21.21 -9.23
N ALA A 3 -15.23 -19.97 -9.39
CA ALA A 3 -14.36 -18.84 -9.76
C ALA A 3 -14.89 -17.59 -9.06
N SER A 4 -13.99 -16.72 -8.64
CA SER A 4 -14.30 -15.41 -8.09
C SER A 4 -13.31 -14.38 -8.58
N THR A 5 -13.79 -13.15 -8.77
CA THR A 5 -12.96 -12.01 -9.11
C THR A 5 -13.43 -10.80 -8.31
N THR A 6 -12.48 -10.02 -7.82
CA THR A 6 -12.75 -8.75 -7.16
C THR A 6 -11.75 -7.73 -7.67
N PHE A 7 -12.25 -6.60 -8.14
CA PHE A 7 -11.44 -5.44 -8.48
C PHE A 7 -11.78 -4.29 -7.55
N SER A 8 -10.77 -3.61 -7.06
CA SER A 8 -10.93 -2.40 -6.26
C SER A 8 -10.03 -1.29 -6.77
N HIS A 9 -10.58 -0.09 -6.86
CA HIS A 9 -9.87 1.14 -7.17
C HIS A 9 -10.14 2.15 -6.08
N TYR A 10 -9.10 2.74 -5.50
CA TYR A 10 -9.26 3.82 -4.53
C TYR A 10 -8.10 4.80 -4.58
N THR A 11 -8.40 6.04 -4.24
CA THR A 11 -7.41 7.11 -4.11
C THR A 11 -7.37 7.58 -2.67
N THR A 12 -6.18 7.58 -2.08
CA THR A 12 -5.93 8.14 -0.76
C THR A 12 -5.21 9.49 -0.93
N LYS A 13 -5.76 10.53 -0.30
CA LYS A 13 -5.08 11.82 -0.15
C LYS A 13 -4.73 11.98 1.33
N GLY A 14 -3.46 12.11 1.61
CA GLY A 14 -2.96 12.17 2.98
C GLY A 14 -2.67 13.59 3.43
N THR A 15 -3.15 13.94 4.62
CA THR A 15 -2.69 15.13 5.36
C THR A 15 -1.78 14.67 6.49
N ILE A 16 -0.68 15.37 6.72
CA ILE A 16 0.22 15.09 7.84
C ILE A 16 -0.50 15.47 9.14
N ILE A 17 -1.09 14.47 9.81
CA ILE A 17 -1.81 14.67 11.08
C ILE A 17 -0.82 14.88 12.22
N SER A 18 0.27 14.10 12.23
CA SER A 18 1.37 14.22 13.19
C SER A 18 2.70 14.17 12.45
N GLY A 19 3.69 14.94 12.91
CA GLY A 19 5.02 14.98 12.33
C GLY A 19 6.08 15.08 13.42
N GLN A 20 7.31 14.76 13.07
CA GLN A 20 8.46 14.93 13.97
C GLN A 20 9.06 16.34 13.81
N GLY A 21 9.33 16.98 14.94
CA GLY A 21 9.99 18.29 15.03
C GLY A 21 9.04 19.43 15.39
N ALA A 22 9.51 20.32 16.26
CA ALA A 22 8.75 21.41 16.87
C ALA A 22 8.04 22.33 15.84
N ASN A 23 8.61 22.48 14.65
CA ASN A 23 8.13 23.43 13.65
C ASN A 23 7.30 22.76 12.53
N ARG A 24 7.15 21.42 12.54
CA ARG A 24 6.52 20.63 11.48
C ARG A 24 5.68 19.48 12.00
N ALA A 25 5.16 19.64 13.20
CA ALA A 25 4.53 18.56 13.97
C ALA A 25 3.12 18.14 13.47
N GLY A 26 2.80 18.47 12.23
CA GLY A 26 1.50 18.13 11.64
C GLY A 26 0.38 19.12 11.99
N VAL A 27 -0.80 18.87 11.42
CA VAL A 27 -1.93 19.81 11.49
C VAL A 27 -2.45 19.99 12.91
N VAL A 28 -2.54 18.91 13.69
CA VAL A 28 -3.11 18.96 15.05
C VAL A 28 -2.24 19.78 16.00
N VAL A 29 -0.93 19.50 16.02
CA VAL A 29 -0.01 20.24 16.90
C VAL A 29 0.10 21.71 16.46
N SER A 30 0.17 21.96 15.16
CA SER A 30 0.21 23.34 14.66
C SER A 30 -1.07 24.10 14.97
N ALA A 31 -2.24 23.44 14.99
CA ALA A 31 -3.51 24.09 15.40
C ALA A 31 -3.50 24.53 16.86
N ILE A 32 -2.84 23.78 17.74
CA ILE A 32 -2.75 24.10 19.17
C ILE A 32 -1.70 25.21 19.40
N THR A 33 -0.62 25.23 18.63
CA THR A 33 0.52 26.14 18.84
C THR A 33 0.44 27.45 18.08
N THR A 34 -0.38 27.54 17.03
CA THR A 34 -0.53 28.74 16.23
C THR A 34 -1.38 29.80 16.96
N PRO A 35 -0.89 31.02 17.14
CA PRO A 35 -1.66 32.10 17.75
C PRO A 35 -2.92 32.42 16.92
N THR A 36 -4.03 32.63 17.59
CA THR A 36 -5.35 32.86 16.96
C THR A 36 -5.46 34.15 16.16
N TYR A 37 -4.59 35.13 16.45
CA TYR A 37 -4.51 36.40 15.72
C TYR A 37 -3.59 36.35 14.47
N ALA A 38 -2.91 35.24 14.24
CA ALA A 38 -1.98 35.12 13.12
C ALA A 38 -2.74 35.07 11.78
N PRO A 39 -2.35 35.87 10.79
CA PRO A 39 -2.96 35.82 9.46
C PRO A 39 -2.63 34.48 8.78
N ILE A 40 -3.49 34.04 7.88
CA ILE A 40 -3.24 32.82 7.07
C ILE A 40 -2.17 33.09 6.01
N TRP A 41 -2.28 34.23 5.36
CA TRP A 41 -1.40 34.65 4.28
C TRP A 41 -0.45 35.75 4.76
N ASP A 42 0.74 35.75 4.18
CA ASP A 42 1.71 36.81 4.43
C ASP A 42 1.17 38.15 3.88
N PRO A 43 1.04 39.22 4.69
CA PRO A 43 0.58 40.51 4.23
C PRO A 43 1.47 41.16 3.18
N GLU A 44 2.78 40.88 3.22
CA GLU A 44 3.76 41.40 2.24
C GLU A 44 3.82 40.54 0.97
N ASN A 45 3.50 39.25 1.09
CA ASN A 45 3.54 38.26 0.01
C ASN A 45 2.26 37.39 0.02
N PRO A 46 1.12 37.87 -0.50
CA PRO A 46 -0.18 37.19 -0.40
C PRO A 46 -0.24 35.79 -1.03
N GLN A 47 0.78 35.38 -1.77
CA GLN A 47 0.90 34.02 -2.35
C GLN A 47 1.55 33.03 -1.38
N GLN A 48 2.07 33.49 -0.27
CA GLN A 48 2.79 32.71 0.72
C GLN A 48 1.99 32.57 2.01
N PHE A 49 2.10 31.44 2.67
CA PHE A 49 1.57 31.31 4.01
C PHE A 49 2.42 32.09 5.01
N TYR A 50 1.77 32.76 5.94
CA TYR A 50 2.43 33.47 7.02
C TYR A 50 3.16 32.48 7.95
N ASN A 51 4.43 32.72 8.22
CA ASN A 51 5.28 31.87 9.05
C ASN A 51 6.16 32.65 10.06
N ASN A 52 6.01 33.96 10.15
CA ASN A 52 6.79 34.79 11.07
C ASN A 52 6.04 34.95 12.39
N PHE A 53 6.09 33.94 13.23
CA PHE A 53 5.49 33.95 14.57
C PHE A 53 6.55 34.35 15.60
N TYR A 54 6.71 35.65 15.87
CA TYR A 54 7.64 36.16 16.90
C TYR A 54 9.06 35.57 16.85
N GLY A 55 9.62 35.41 15.66
CA GLY A 55 10.95 34.82 15.48
C GLY A 55 11.00 33.31 15.64
N ALA A 56 9.88 32.64 15.89
CA ALA A 56 9.79 31.18 15.86
C ALA A 56 9.32 30.70 14.48
N ASN A 57 10.05 29.77 13.89
CA ASN A 57 9.67 29.10 12.65
C ASN A 57 8.51 28.11 12.88
N LEU A 58 7.37 28.63 13.25
CA LEU A 58 6.15 27.83 13.38
C LEU A 58 5.48 27.71 12.01
N THR A 59 4.82 26.60 11.78
CA THR A 59 4.05 26.34 10.57
C THR A 59 2.58 26.35 10.92
N SER A 60 1.78 27.18 10.25
CA SER A 60 0.35 27.23 10.48
C SER A 60 -0.34 25.90 10.11
N PRO A 61 -1.50 25.56 10.71
CA PRO A 61 -2.26 24.37 10.32
C PRO A 61 -2.59 24.35 8.83
N ARG A 62 -2.95 25.51 8.29
CA ARG A 62 -3.31 25.65 6.87
C ARG A 62 -2.11 25.41 5.95
N GLU A 63 -0.92 25.88 6.33
CA GLU A 63 0.31 25.60 5.60
C GLU A 63 0.66 24.10 5.66
N ASN A 64 0.51 23.46 6.83
CA ASN A 64 0.75 22.02 6.95
C ASN A 64 -0.18 21.19 6.06
N MET A 65 -1.44 21.58 5.96
CA MET A 65 -2.38 20.97 5.00
C MET A 65 -1.91 21.17 3.56
N ALA A 66 -1.52 22.40 3.20
CA ALA A 66 -1.11 22.75 1.85
C ALA A 66 0.17 22.03 1.37
N ARG A 67 1.02 21.57 2.29
CA ARG A 67 2.20 20.76 1.94
C ARG A 67 1.85 19.43 1.29
N THR A 68 0.65 18.92 1.54
CA THR A 68 0.19 17.61 1.05
C THR A 68 -0.99 17.72 0.08
N ASP A 69 -1.35 18.93 -0.34
CA ASP A 69 -2.47 19.16 -1.27
C ASP A 69 -2.35 18.32 -2.57
N TYR A 70 -1.12 18.08 -3.02
CA TYR A 70 -0.82 17.33 -4.24
C TYR A 70 -0.41 15.87 -3.98
N ASN A 71 -0.34 15.44 -2.71
CA ASN A 71 0.05 14.08 -2.40
C ASN A 71 -1.14 13.15 -2.56
N GLN A 72 -0.94 12.11 -3.35
CA GLN A 72 -1.97 11.09 -3.54
C GLN A 72 -1.37 9.72 -3.81
N ASP A 73 -2.05 8.71 -3.33
CA ASP A 73 -1.81 7.30 -3.66
C ASP A 73 -3.04 6.76 -4.37
N VAL A 74 -2.85 6.31 -5.60
CA VAL A 74 -3.88 5.60 -6.36
C VAL A 74 -3.54 4.12 -6.30
N THR A 75 -4.47 3.32 -5.82
CA THR A 75 -4.31 1.87 -5.68
C THR A 75 -5.36 1.14 -6.48
N ASP A 76 -4.89 0.26 -7.37
CA ASP A 76 -5.68 -0.72 -8.07
C ASP A 76 -5.32 -2.11 -7.55
N ARG A 77 -6.31 -2.92 -7.20
CA ARG A 77 -6.10 -4.29 -6.74
C ARG A 77 -7.05 -5.25 -7.43
N LEU A 78 -6.49 -6.34 -7.92
CA LEU A 78 -7.20 -7.43 -8.56
C LEU A 78 -6.98 -8.72 -7.79
N LEU A 79 -8.08 -9.28 -7.29
CA LEU A 79 -8.13 -10.59 -6.66
C LEU A 79 -8.82 -11.55 -7.62
N LEU A 80 -8.16 -12.64 -7.98
CA LEU A 80 -8.71 -13.73 -8.75
C LEU A 80 -8.56 -15.03 -7.97
N SER A 81 -9.58 -15.87 -7.98
CA SER A 81 -9.50 -17.23 -7.45
C SER A 81 -10.33 -18.16 -8.33
N GLY A 82 -9.74 -19.30 -8.67
CA GLY A 82 -10.41 -20.34 -9.42
C GLY A 82 -10.09 -21.71 -8.86
N GLY A 83 -11.09 -22.59 -8.77
CA GLY A 83 -10.92 -23.92 -8.23
C GLY A 83 -11.68 -24.97 -9.03
N LEU A 84 -11.03 -26.11 -9.22
CA LEU A 84 -11.58 -27.30 -9.83
C LEU A 84 -11.58 -28.44 -8.81
N THR A 85 -12.69 -29.14 -8.75
CA THR A 85 -12.83 -30.34 -7.94
C THR A 85 -13.11 -31.50 -8.84
N PHE A 86 -12.27 -32.53 -8.75
CA PHE A 86 -12.37 -33.77 -9.51
C PHE A 86 -12.73 -34.91 -8.54
N TYR A 87 -13.82 -35.62 -8.82
CA TYR A 87 -14.21 -36.83 -8.12
C TYR A 87 -13.56 -38.02 -8.85
N LEU A 88 -12.37 -38.43 -8.35
CA LEU A 88 -11.55 -39.47 -8.99
C LEU A 88 -12.15 -40.88 -8.79
N ALA A 89 -12.78 -41.09 -7.62
CA ALA A 89 -13.50 -42.27 -7.26
C ALA A 89 -14.61 -41.93 -6.26
N LYS A 90 -15.46 -42.91 -5.88
CA LYS A 90 -16.57 -42.70 -4.94
C LYS A 90 -16.15 -42.03 -3.62
N ASP A 91 -14.96 -42.37 -3.14
CA ASP A 91 -14.46 -41.93 -1.84
C ASP A 91 -13.19 -41.02 -1.99
N LEU A 92 -12.80 -40.65 -3.23
CA LEU A 92 -11.54 -39.94 -3.52
C LEU A 92 -11.82 -38.66 -4.31
N THR A 93 -11.42 -37.52 -3.75
CA THR A 93 -11.62 -36.20 -4.33
C THR A 93 -10.28 -35.47 -4.45
N PHE A 94 -9.99 -34.88 -5.61
CA PHE A 94 -8.87 -34.00 -5.83
C PHE A 94 -9.37 -32.58 -6.08
N LYS A 95 -8.88 -31.60 -5.31
CA LYS A 95 -9.18 -30.18 -5.45
C LYS A 95 -7.92 -29.41 -5.79
N SER A 96 -7.95 -28.68 -6.89
CA SER A 96 -6.91 -27.75 -7.28
C SER A 96 -7.47 -26.32 -7.26
N THR A 97 -6.77 -25.40 -6.61
CA THR A 97 -7.16 -23.99 -6.50
C THR A 97 -5.97 -23.10 -6.89
N VAL A 98 -6.23 -22.11 -7.71
CA VAL A 98 -5.29 -21.07 -8.08
C VAL A 98 -5.87 -19.74 -7.63
N SER A 99 -5.07 -18.96 -6.91
CA SER A 99 -5.44 -17.61 -6.47
C SER A 99 -4.34 -16.62 -6.84
N MET A 100 -4.74 -15.45 -7.30
CA MET A 100 -3.85 -14.33 -7.61
C MET A 100 -4.35 -13.09 -6.88
N ASP A 101 -3.42 -12.39 -6.21
CA ASP A 101 -3.61 -11.07 -5.63
C ASP A 101 -2.57 -10.15 -6.27
N ARG A 102 -3.01 -9.18 -7.05
CA ARG A 102 -2.12 -8.20 -7.68
C ARG A 102 -2.56 -6.80 -7.33
N ARG A 103 -1.60 -6.00 -6.89
CA ARG A 103 -1.81 -4.62 -6.44
C ARG A 103 -0.83 -3.69 -7.14
N TRP A 104 -1.37 -2.68 -7.80
CA TRP A 104 -0.63 -1.57 -8.38
C TRP A 104 -0.83 -0.34 -7.52
N VAL A 105 0.24 0.34 -7.17
CA VAL A 105 0.18 1.60 -6.43
C VAL A 105 0.95 2.65 -7.19
N HIS A 106 0.30 3.76 -7.43
CA HIS A 106 0.92 4.97 -7.98
C HIS A 106 0.86 6.07 -6.93
N SER A 107 2.01 6.38 -6.35
CA SER A 107 2.18 7.45 -5.36
C SER A 107 2.80 8.66 -6.02
N SER A 108 2.14 9.81 -5.91
CA SER A 108 2.67 11.09 -6.38
C SER A 108 2.69 12.11 -5.25
N SER A 109 3.75 12.91 -5.19
CA SER A 109 3.87 13.99 -4.24
C SER A 109 4.51 15.22 -4.89
N PHE A 110 4.06 16.40 -4.46
CA PHE A 110 4.62 17.66 -4.88
C PHE A 110 4.62 18.65 -3.73
N LEU A 111 5.77 19.24 -3.45
CA LEU A 111 5.96 20.30 -2.50
C LEU A 111 6.09 21.63 -3.25
N ASP A 112 5.12 22.49 -3.06
CA ASP A 112 5.03 23.78 -3.75
C ASP A 112 6.20 24.70 -3.35
N PRO A 113 7.01 25.22 -4.32
CA PRO A 113 8.17 26.06 -4.07
C PRO A 113 7.83 27.49 -3.64
N ILE A 114 6.56 27.91 -3.70
CA ILE A 114 6.15 29.30 -3.49
C ILE A 114 5.35 29.42 -2.19
N ARG A 115 4.28 28.66 -2.05
CA ARG A 115 3.25 28.85 -1.04
C ARG A 115 3.72 28.50 0.37
N THR A 116 4.51 27.42 0.51
CA THR A 116 4.91 26.90 1.81
C THR A 116 6.35 27.30 2.19
N SER A 117 6.60 27.60 3.46
CA SER A 117 7.94 27.95 3.96
C SER A 117 8.94 26.83 3.70
N TYR A 118 8.53 25.58 3.92
CA TYR A 118 9.38 24.43 3.68
C TYR A 118 9.63 24.21 2.19
N GLY A 119 8.63 24.42 1.34
CA GLY A 119 8.77 24.32 -0.10
C GLY A 119 9.77 25.36 -0.63
N ARG A 120 9.72 26.59 -0.13
CA ARG A 120 10.71 27.63 -0.46
C ARG A 120 12.14 27.23 -0.07
N THR A 121 12.32 26.70 1.14
CA THR A 121 13.63 26.23 1.62
C THR A 121 14.19 25.08 0.77
N GLN A 122 13.31 24.17 0.30
CA GLN A 122 13.69 23.04 -0.54
C GLN A 122 13.67 23.35 -2.04
N HIS A 123 13.31 24.58 -2.41
CA HIS A 123 13.12 24.99 -3.80
C HIS A 123 12.10 24.11 -4.56
N GLY A 124 11.10 23.61 -3.84
CA GLY A 124 10.13 22.66 -4.36
C GLY A 124 10.71 21.26 -4.64
N THR A 125 9.89 20.25 -4.45
CA THR A 125 10.26 18.86 -4.78
C THR A 125 9.07 18.13 -5.37
N ALA A 126 9.32 17.22 -6.30
CA ALA A 126 8.32 16.27 -6.81
C ALA A 126 8.86 14.85 -6.69
N SER A 127 7.99 13.92 -6.40
CA SER A 127 8.29 12.48 -6.41
C SER A 127 7.13 11.72 -7.06
N ASP A 128 7.48 10.72 -7.87
CA ASP A 128 6.54 9.80 -8.49
C ASP A 128 7.07 8.38 -8.28
N THR A 129 6.24 7.51 -7.72
CA THR A 129 6.61 6.13 -7.41
C THR A 129 5.52 5.20 -7.92
N ARG A 130 5.94 4.14 -8.62
CA ARG A 130 5.07 3.06 -9.08
C ARG A 130 5.55 1.76 -8.52
N SER A 131 4.65 1.02 -7.87
CA SER A 131 4.91 -0.33 -7.39
C SER A 131 3.87 -1.31 -7.91
N ASP A 132 4.34 -2.51 -8.18
CA ASP A 132 3.56 -3.68 -8.58
C ASP A 132 3.87 -4.81 -7.60
N ASP A 133 2.87 -5.34 -6.94
CA ASP A 133 2.97 -6.45 -5.99
C ASP A 133 2.03 -7.56 -6.47
N MET A 134 2.58 -8.71 -6.85
CA MET A 134 1.85 -9.86 -7.32
C MET A 134 2.15 -11.08 -6.46
N ARG A 135 1.11 -11.68 -5.93
CA ARG A 135 1.18 -12.95 -5.19
C ARG A 135 0.29 -13.99 -5.87
N MET A 136 0.86 -15.17 -6.08
CA MET A 136 0.11 -16.32 -6.60
C MET A 136 0.19 -17.47 -5.59
N ILE A 137 -0.93 -18.16 -5.41
CA ILE A 137 -1.06 -19.32 -4.53
C ILE A 137 -1.66 -20.45 -5.35
N TYR A 138 -1.03 -21.61 -5.26
CA TYR A 138 -1.43 -22.86 -5.91
C TYR A 138 -1.62 -23.93 -4.84
N ASP A 139 -2.87 -24.31 -4.60
CA ASP A 139 -3.22 -25.34 -3.63
C ASP A 139 -3.73 -26.58 -4.35
N ASN A 140 -3.15 -27.74 -4.04
CA ASN A 140 -3.61 -29.03 -4.54
C ASN A 140 -3.83 -29.96 -3.34
N ILE A 141 -5.05 -30.43 -3.22
CA ILE A 141 -5.49 -31.24 -2.08
C ILE A 141 -6.15 -32.52 -2.59
N LEU A 142 -5.65 -33.65 -2.15
CA LEU A 142 -6.26 -34.96 -2.33
C LEU A 142 -6.89 -35.39 -1.02
N THR A 143 -8.18 -35.71 -1.06
CA THR A 143 -8.94 -36.15 0.12
C THR A 143 -9.57 -37.51 -0.16
N TRP A 144 -9.33 -38.46 0.73
CA TRP A 144 -9.95 -39.76 0.72
C TRP A 144 -10.82 -39.92 1.97
N ASN A 145 -12.12 -40.23 1.74
CA ASN A 145 -13.11 -40.40 2.80
C ASN A 145 -13.67 -41.80 2.75
N LYS A 146 -13.57 -42.53 3.84
CA LYS A 146 -14.08 -43.89 3.96
C LYS A 146 -14.93 -44.07 5.20
N SER A 147 -16.15 -44.56 5.04
CA SER A 147 -17.00 -44.93 6.15
C SER A 147 -17.36 -46.39 6.03
N PHE A 148 -17.24 -47.14 7.13
CA PHE A 148 -17.61 -48.55 7.23
C PHE A 148 -18.08 -48.86 8.66
N ASP A 149 -19.31 -49.39 8.77
CA ASP A 149 -19.99 -49.64 10.04
C ASP A 149 -20.00 -48.35 10.91
N ARG A 150 -19.34 -48.40 12.07
CA ARG A 150 -19.23 -47.30 13.03
C ARG A 150 -17.95 -46.47 12.86
N HIS A 151 -17.15 -46.75 11.85
CA HIS A 151 -15.89 -46.12 11.58
C HIS A 151 -16.00 -45.10 10.44
N SER A 152 -15.43 -43.94 10.62
CA SER A 152 -15.25 -42.95 9.55
C SER A 152 -13.80 -42.47 9.57
N LEU A 153 -13.15 -42.58 8.43
CA LEU A 153 -11.74 -42.17 8.22
C LEU A 153 -11.66 -41.16 7.09
N GLU A 154 -11.06 -40.03 7.37
CA GLU A 154 -10.66 -39.03 6.38
C GLU A 154 -9.14 -38.93 6.34
N VAL A 155 -8.56 -39.07 5.17
CA VAL A 155 -7.14 -38.85 4.94
C VAL A 155 -7.00 -37.76 3.87
N MET A 156 -6.23 -36.72 4.18
CA MET A 156 -5.97 -35.60 3.31
C MET A 156 -4.45 -35.45 3.14
N ALA A 157 -4.00 -35.26 1.93
CA ALA A 157 -2.66 -34.86 1.59
C ALA A 157 -2.69 -33.73 0.56
N GLY A 158 -1.78 -32.77 0.67
CA GLY A 158 -1.78 -31.64 -0.23
C GLY A 158 -0.44 -30.93 -0.31
N THR A 159 -0.39 -30.06 -1.31
CA THR A 159 0.71 -29.13 -1.53
C THR A 159 0.16 -27.72 -1.66
N SER A 160 0.86 -26.74 -1.10
CA SER A 160 0.60 -25.31 -1.29
C SER A 160 1.89 -24.65 -1.74
N ALA A 161 1.85 -23.98 -2.88
CA ALA A 161 2.96 -23.19 -3.40
C ALA A 161 2.54 -21.72 -3.47
N THR A 162 3.31 -20.84 -2.82
CA THR A 162 3.11 -19.40 -2.88
C THR A 162 4.32 -18.75 -3.51
N THR A 163 4.09 -17.90 -4.50
CA THR A 163 5.10 -17.03 -5.09
C THR A 163 4.70 -15.58 -4.92
N SER A 164 5.66 -14.70 -4.67
CA SER A 164 5.43 -13.25 -4.56
C SER A 164 6.54 -12.52 -5.28
N VAL A 165 6.14 -11.53 -6.07
CA VAL A 165 7.03 -10.62 -6.81
C VAL A 165 6.58 -9.21 -6.49
N TRP A 166 7.51 -8.40 -6.01
CA TRP A 166 7.33 -6.97 -5.78
C TRP A 166 8.37 -6.20 -6.57
N GLU A 167 7.90 -5.19 -7.30
CA GLU A 167 8.74 -4.27 -8.07
C GLU A 167 8.34 -2.83 -7.78
N GLN A 168 9.33 -1.93 -7.72
CA GLN A 168 9.11 -0.50 -7.53
C GLN A 168 10.06 0.32 -8.38
N LEU A 169 9.53 1.32 -9.04
CA LEU A 169 10.28 2.38 -9.72
C LEU A 169 9.91 3.71 -9.08
N SER A 170 10.92 4.49 -8.68
CA SER A 170 10.73 5.83 -8.10
C SER A 170 11.59 6.85 -8.83
N GLY A 171 11.02 8.02 -9.05
CA GLY A 171 11.71 9.18 -9.55
C GLY A 171 11.43 10.41 -8.69
N SER A 172 12.43 11.29 -8.53
CA SER A 172 12.25 12.55 -7.82
C SER A 172 13.03 13.69 -8.49
N ARG A 173 12.53 14.91 -8.31
CA ARG A 173 13.19 16.14 -8.75
C ARG A 173 12.99 17.25 -7.76
N SER A 174 13.94 18.18 -7.73
CA SER A 174 13.88 19.42 -6.96
C SER A 174 14.16 20.64 -7.86
N TYR A 175 14.16 21.83 -7.26
CA TYR A 175 14.39 23.12 -7.91
C TYR A 175 13.33 23.45 -8.98
N PHE A 176 12.10 23.57 -8.51
CA PHE A 176 11.01 24.10 -9.29
C PHE A 176 11.07 25.62 -9.36
N SER A 177 10.57 26.24 -10.44
CA SER A 177 10.56 27.69 -10.59
C SER A 177 9.73 28.34 -9.48
N SER A 178 10.38 29.26 -8.74
CA SER A 178 9.72 30.06 -7.69
C SER A 178 9.07 31.34 -8.24
N THR A 179 9.25 31.64 -9.53
CA THR A 179 8.76 32.88 -10.15
C THR A 179 7.47 32.70 -10.92
N ASN A 180 7.04 31.47 -11.13
CA ASN A 180 5.83 31.18 -11.89
C ASN A 180 4.79 30.47 -11.00
N ASN A 181 3.63 31.14 -10.81
CA ASN A 181 2.49 30.59 -10.06
C ASN A 181 1.93 29.27 -10.62
N ASN A 182 2.40 28.83 -11.77
CA ASN A 182 2.02 27.61 -12.45
C ASN A 182 3.11 26.55 -12.36
N ALA A 183 3.74 26.37 -11.20
CA ALA A 183 4.65 25.25 -11.00
C ALA A 183 3.90 23.94 -11.32
N ILE A 184 4.38 23.21 -12.33
CA ILE A 184 3.76 21.96 -12.75
C ILE A 184 4.05 20.89 -11.69
N PRO A 185 3.03 20.33 -11.03
CA PRO A 185 3.21 19.35 -9.96
C PRO A 185 3.58 17.96 -10.51
N ASN A 186 4.65 17.92 -11.30
CA ASN A 186 5.17 16.66 -11.87
C ASN A 186 6.69 16.76 -12.05
N LEU A 187 7.33 15.64 -12.37
CA LEU A 187 8.78 15.55 -12.52
C LEU A 187 9.36 16.47 -13.62
N ASN A 188 8.60 16.81 -14.65
CA ASN A 188 9.09 17.64 -15.76
C ASN A 188 9.19 19.14 -15.39
N GLY A 189 8.46 19.57 -14.34
CA GLY A 189 8.48 20.96 -13.90
C GLY A 189 9.78 21.38 -13.19
N GLY A 190 10.61 20.43 -12.78
CA GLY A 190 11.87 20.71 -12.11
C GLY A 190 12.97 21.20 -13.07
N ASN A 191 13.82 22.13 -12.59
CA ASN A 191 14.93 22.67 -13.38
C ASN A 191 16.00 21.58 -13.69
N ASN A 192 16.68 21.73 -14.81
CA ASN A 192 17.77 20.83 -15.21
C ASN A 192 18.95 20.79 -14.26
N GLY A 193 19.17 21.83 -13.46
CA GLY A 193 20.18 21.88 -12.40
C GLY A 193 19.78 21.24 -11.07
N GLY A 194 18.51 20.82 -10.92
CA GLY A 194 17.99 20.25 -9.68
C GLY A 194 18.43 18.80 -9.44
N VAL A 195 18.41 18.40 -8.18
CA VAL A 195 18.70 17.00 -7.79
C VAL A 195 17.69 16.08 -8.44
N ARG A 196 18.19 15.02 -9.07
CA ARG A 196 17.43 13.93 -9.66
C ARG A 196 17.67 12.68 -8.85
N GLY A 197 16.63 12.18 -8.21
CA GLY A 197 16.67 10.87 -7.57
C GLY A 197 15.98 9.85 -8.45
N GLN A 198 16.55 8.66 -8.54
CA GLN A 198 15.91 7.51 -9.18
C GLN A 198 16.27 6.25 -8.41
N SER A 199 15.32 5.37 -8.25
CA SER A 199 15.54 4.08 -7.63
C SER A 199 14.65 3.02 -8.25
N TYR A 200 15.19 1.81 -8.31
CA TYR A 200 14.46 0.61 -8.68
C TYR A 200 14.67 -0.44 -7.60
N GLY A 201 13.60 -1.06 -7.16
CA GLY A 201 13.62 -2.14 -6.20
C GLY A 201 12.87 -3.34 -6.76
N LYS A 202 13.38 -4.55 -6.50
CA LYS A 202 12.73 -5.81 -6.81
C LYS A 202 12.96 -6.81 -5.69
N SER A 203 11.91 -7.52 -5.32
CA SER A 203 11.97 -8.62 -4.35
C SER A 203 11.12 -9.77 -4.84
N GLU A 204 11.68 -10.98 -4.80
CA GLU A 204 11.00 -12.20 -5.17
C GLU A 204 11.22 -13.25 -4.09
N TRP A 205 10.17 -14.00 -3.77
CA TRP A 205 10.27 -15.15 -2.89
C TRP A 205 9.23 -16.20 -3.27
N SER A 206 9.52 -17.44 -2.92
CA SER A 206 8.59 -18.54 -3.07
C SER A 206 8.67 -19.48 -1.87
N ILE A 207 7.53 -20.04 -1.51
CA ILE A 207 7.41 -21.03 -0.44
C ILE A 207 6.61 -22.20 -1.00
N MET A 208 7.08 -23.43 -0.75
CA MET A 208 6.33 -24.65 -1.01
C MET A 208 6.13 -25.38 0.29
N SER A 209 4.90 -25.76 0.57
CA SER A 209 4.48 -26.45 1.78
C SER A 209 3.81 -27.77 1.42
N TYR A 210 4.05 -28.79 2.22
CA TYR A 210 3.36 -30.06 2.19
C TYR A 210 2.50 -30.18 3.44
N LEU A 211 1.32 -30.71 3.30
CA LEU A 211 0.37 -30.85 4.40
C LEU A 211 -0.29 -32.21 4.33
N ALA A 212 -0.53 -32.79 5.49
CA ALA A 212 -1.27 -34.03 5.61
C ALA A 212 -2.18 -33.98 6.85
N ARG A 213 -3.31 -34.62 6.78
CA ARG A 213 -4.26 -34.78 7.88
C ARG A 213 -4.83 -36.19 7.87
N VAL A 214 -4.97 -36.77 9.03
CA VAL A 214 -5.73 -37.98 9.26
C VAL A 214 -6.76 -37.70 10.34
N SER A 215 -8.02 -37.88 10.05
CA SER A 215 -9.14 -37.75 10.99
C SER A 215 -9.88 -39.07 11.08
N TYR A 216 -9.99 -39.60 12.27
CA TYR A 216 -10.70 -40.83 12.55
C TYR A 216 -11.81 -40.60 13.56
N ASN A 217 -12.99 -41.15 13.27
CA ASN A 217 -14.16 -41.06 14.13
C ASN A 217 -14.76 -42.46 14.31
N TYR A 218 -14.95 -42.84 15.56
CA TYR A 218 -15.62 -44.10 15.94
C TYR A 218 -16.94 -43.80 16.65
N ASP A 219 -18.04 -44.27 16.08
CA ASP A 219 -19.41 -44.19 16.61
C ASP A 219 -19.84 -42.77 17.03
N SER A 220 -19.22 -41.73 16.41
CA SER A 220 -19.37 -40.32 16.79
C SER A 220 -19.03 -40.01 18.27
N LYS A 221 -18.35 -40.92 18.95
CA LYS A 221 -17.95 -40.78 20.35
C LYS A 221 -16.47 -40.49 20.53
N TYR A 222 -15.63 -41.12 19.71
CA TYR A 222 -14.19 -40.96 19.79
C TYR A 222 -13.67 -40.38 18.51
N LEU A 223 -13.16 -39.15 18.59
CA LEU A 223 -12.58 -38.43 17.47
C LEU A 223 -11.09 -38.21 17.71
N VAL A 224 -10.27 -38.62 16.76
CA VAL A 224 -8.82 -38.38 16.77
C VAL A 224 -8.42 -37.72 15.48
N THR A 225 -7.66 -36.61 15.54
CA THR A 225 -7.12 -35.92 14.38
C THR A 225 -5.62 -35.67 14.56
N ALA A 226 -4.85 -36.02 13.54
CA ALA A 226 -3.42 -35.71 13.44
C ALA A 226 -3.16 -34.85 12.20
N ASN A 227 -2.36 -33.82 12.36
CA ASN A 227 -1.96 -32.91 11.27
C ASN A 227 -0.43 -32.86 11.18
N PHE A 228 0.07 -32.77 9.95
CA PHE A 228 1.46 -32.57 9.64
C PHE A 228 1.60 -31.37 8.70
#